data_9e55a2e1cbcc233cd5e9ca8a3461545d
#
_entry.id   9e55a2e1cbcc233cd5e9ca8a3461545d
#
_cell.length_a   1.000
_cell.length_b   1.000
_cell.length_c   1.000
_cell.angle_alpha   90.00
_cell.angle_beta   90.00
_cell.angle_gamma   90.00
#
_symmetry.space_group_name_H-M   'P 1'
#
loop_
_entity.id
_entity.type
_entity.pdbx_description
1 polymer ?
#
loop_
_entity_poly.entity_id
_entity_poly.type
_entity_poly.pdbx_seq_one_letter_code
_entity_poly.pdbx_strand_id
1 'polypeptide(L)'
;MLPEKYLPEAQNRHIMEAVKKEGALLMKITNSKTDICTNRFGGNGDVIIEHYLDEKMLNDSVVMYAKVILKPGCSLGYHIHDGNSETIVVLQGTAEYNDNGQAMTLHAGDKVHCPSGEGHAIGNPADAAEDLLLQALVIKK
;
A
#
# COMPACT_ATOMS: atom_id res chain seq x y z
N MET A 1 8.40 7.88 -10.49
CA MET A 1 9.29 8.90 -11.07
C MET A 1 8.90 9.08 -12.53
N LEU A 2 8.74 10.32 -12.99
CA LEU A 2 8.50 10.60 -14.40
C LEU A 2 9.74 10.21 -15.22
N PRO A 3 9.54 9.64 -16.43
CA PRO A 3 10.64 9.41 -17.34
C PRO A 3 11.41 10.71 -17.64
N GLU A 4 12.71 10.62 -17.80
CA GLU A 4 13.60 11.76 -18.06
C GLU A 4 13.08 12.76 -19.10
N LYS A 5 12.47 12.25 -20.16
CA LYS A 5 11.92 13.08 -21.26
C LYS A 5 10.80 14.03 -20.85
N TYR A 6 10.23 13.84 -19.65
CA TYR A 6 9.15 14.69 -19.14
C TYR A 6 9.64 15.70 -18.10
N LEU A 7 10.91 15.67 -17.74
CA LEU A 7 11.49 16.63 -16.82
C LEU A 7 12.11 17.80 -17.61
N PRO A 8 11.99 19.04 -17.10
CA PRO A 8 12.75 20.15 -17.65
C PRO A 8 14.23 19.84 -17.64
N GLU A 9 14.96 20.28 -18.66
CA GLU A 9 16.40 20.02 -18.79
C GLU A 9 17.19 20.44 -17.55
N ALA A 10 16.80 21.56 -16.93
CA ALA A 10 17.43 22.03 -15.70
C ALA A 10 17.21 21.09 -14.51
N GLN A 11 16.02 20.49 -14.38
CA GLN A 11 15.73 19.51 -13.33
C GLN A 11 16.48 18.20 -13.55
N ASN A 12 16.55 17.72 -14.79
CA ASN A 12 17.33 16.54 -15.14
C ASN A 12 18.80 16.72 -14.78
N ARG A 13 19.38 17.86 -15.13
CA ARG A 13 20.76 18.19 -14.83
C ARG A 13 21.02 18.20 -13.34
N HIS A 14 20.12 18.82 -12.57
CA HIS A 14 20.23 18.89 -11.12
C HIS A 14 20.17 17.54 -10.44
N ILE A 15 19.26 16.65 -10.87
CA ILE A 15 19.17 15.28 -10.37
C ILE A 15 20.44 14.49 -10.68
N MET A 16 20.96 14.59 -11.90
CA MET A 16 22.17 13.89 -12.31
C MET A 16 23.42 14.40 -11.56
N GLU A 17 23.50 15.68 -11.28
CA GLU A 17 24.60 16.26 -10.48
C GLU A 17 24.54 15.78 -9.02
N ALA A 18 23.35 15.72 -8.41
CA ALA A 18 23.17 15.19 -7.06
C ALA A 18 23.63 13.74 -6.95
N VAL A 19 23.24 12.90 -7.90
CA VAL A 19 23.67 11.48 -7.96
C VAL A 19 25.19 11.37 -8.11
N LYS A 20 25.80 12.19 -8.97
CA LYS A 20 27.26 12.18 -9.17
C LYS A 20 28.02 12.68 -7.96
N LYS A 21 27.50 13.71 -7.28
CA LYS A 21 28.16 14.36 -6.15
C LYS A 21 28.18 13.50 -4.89
N GLU A 22 27.10 12.77 -4.63
CA GLU A 22 26.95 11.98 -3.41
C GLU A 22 27.32 10.51 -3.56
N GLY A 23 27.65 10.04 -4.77
CA GLY A 23 28.17 8.70 -5.08
C GLY A 23 27.36 7.50 -4.54
N ALA A 24 26.62 7.69 -3.47
CA ALA A 24 25.81 6.71 -2.77
C ALA A 24 24.32 7.08 -2.72
N LEU A 25 23.91 8.21 -3.34
CA LEU A 25 22.51 8.58 -3.39
C LEU A 25 21.79 7.67 -4.37
N LEU A 26 21.11 6.70 -3.81
CA LEU A 26 20.29 5.77 -4.57
C LEU A 26 18.85 6.29 -4.59
N MET A 27 18.37 6.56 -5.78
CA MET A 27 16.94 6.85 -5.98
C MET A 27 16.12 5.56 -6.00
N LYS A 28 16.78 4.43 -6.19
CA LYS A 28 16.16 3.11 -6.08
C LYS A 28 16.15 2.66 -4.62
N ILE A 29 14.97 2.33 -4.14
CA ILE A 29 14.81 1.74 -2.80
C ILE A 29 15.18 0.27 -2.89
N THR A 30 16.23 -0.13 -2.16
CA THR A 30 16.76 -1.50 -2.18
C THR A 30 16.43 -2.29 -0.91
N ASN A 31 16.12 -1.59 0.18
CA ASN A 31 15.76 -2.19 1.46
C ASN A 31 14.42 -1.66 1.91
N SER A 32 13.44 -2.54 2.01
CA SER A 32 12.12 -2.20 2.52
C SER A 32 11.88 -2.93 3.84
N LYS A 33 11.31 -2.21 4.81
CA LYS A 33 10.83 -2.83 6.04
C LYS A 33 9.63 -3.70 5.72
N THR A 34 9.60 -4.91 6.29
CA THR A 34 8.45 -5.81 6.21
C THR A 34 7.92 -6.06 7.60
N ASP A 35 6.65 -5.80 7.81
CA ASP A 35 5.92 -6.14 9.02
C ASP A 35 5.00 -7.33 8.75
N ILE A 36 4.87 -8.22 9.72
CA ILE A 36 3.90 -9.31 9.70
C ILE A 36 3.01 -9.15 10.92
N CYS A 37 1.71 -8.99 10.66
CA CYS A 37 0.70 -8.81 11.70
C CYS A 37 -0.28 -9.99 11.64
N THR A 38 -0.42 -10.72 12.73
CA THR A 38 -1.33 -11.87 12.80
C THR A 38 -2.68 -11.46 13.37
N ASN A 39 -3.75 -11.89 12.73
CA ASN A 39 -5.14 -11.62 13.13
C ASN A 39 -5.45 -10.13 13.35
N ARG A 40 -4.89 -9.29 12.50
CA ARG A 40 -5.02 -7.83 12.63
C ARG A 40 -6.48 -7.39 12.51
N PHE A 41 -6.90 -6.54 13.44
CA PHE A 41 -8.30 -6.06 13.56
C PHE A 41 -9.33 -7.19 13.66
N GLY A 42 -8.97 -8.33 14.25
CA GLY A 42 -9.86 -9.48 14.34
C GLY A 42 -10.01 -10.26 13.03
N GLY A 43 -9.15 -10.02 12.06
CA GLY A 43 -9.08 -10.80 10.84
C GLY A 43 -8.44 -12.17 11.07
N ASN A 44 -8.16 -12.87 9.99
CA ASN A 44 -7.63 -14.24 10.01
C ASN A 44 -6.24 -14.31 9.39
N GLY A 45 -5.31 -14.95 10.10
CA GLY A 45 -3.97 -15.25 9.60
C GLY A 45 -3.07 -14.02 9.48
N ASP A 46 -2.01 -14.17 8.72
CA ASP A 46 -0.96 -13.16 8.60
C ASP A 46 -1.27 -12.14 7.52
N VAL A 47 -1.04 -10.88 7.86
CA VAL A 47 -0.99 -9.76 6.92
C VAL A 47 0.47 -9.37 6.78
N ILE A 48 1.01 -9.49 5.57
CA ILE A 48 2.40 -9.14 5.27
C ILE A 48 2.41 -7.75 4.63
N ILE A 49 3.11 -6.81 5.25
CA ILE A 49 3.18 -5.42 4.81
C ILE A 49 4.61 -5.10 4.40
N GLU A 50 4.85 -4.99 3.11
CA GLU A 50 6.13 -4.56 2.55
C GLU A 50 6.07 -3.05 2.29
N HIS A 51 6.71 -2.26 3.16
CA HIS A 51 6.67 -0.81 3.05
C HIS A 51 7.47 -0.33 1.85
N TYR A 52 6.86 0.50 0.99
CA TYR A 52 7.58 1.18 -0.08
C TYR A 52 8.40 2.34 0.46
N LEU A 53 7.88 3.01 1.47
CA LEU A 53 8.56 4.13 2.13
C LEU A 53 8.82 3.78 3.59
N ASP A 54 10.04 4.01 4.05
CA ASP A 54 10.38 3.88 5.47
C ASP A 54 9.98 5.15 6.26
N GLU A 55 10.13 5.09 7.57
CA GLU A 55 9.75 6.20 8.46
C GLU A 55 10.47 7.52 8.13
N LYS A 56 11.67 7.46 7.57
CA LYS A 56 12.45 8.66 7.21
C LYS A 56 11.96 9.29 5.91
N MET A 57 11.36 8.50 5.03
CA MET A 57 10.83 8.96 3.75
C MET A 57 9.40 9.48 3.88
N LEU A 58 8.67 9.02 4.89
CA LEU A 58 7.32 9.49 5.18
C LEU A 58 7.38 10.94 5.67
N ASN A 59 6.36 11.71 5.32
CA ASN A 59 6.17 13.06 5.82
C ASN A 59 4.91 13.11 6.69
N ASP A 60 4.58 14.31 7.17
CA ASP A 60 3.42 14.51 8.05
C ASP A 60 2.07 14.16 7.40
N SER A 61 2.03 14.04 6.08
CA SER A 61 0.80 13.75 5.33
C SER A 61 0.60 12.26 5.05
N VAL A 62 1.69 11.48 4.91
CA VAL A 62 1.63 10.07 4.56
C VAL A 62 1.91 9.21 5.78
N VAL A 63 0.95 8.37 6.13
CA VAL A 63 1.07 7.41 7.25
C VAL A 63 1.72 6.11 6.81
N MET A 64 1.34 5.62 5.63
CA MET A 64 1.84 4.36 5.08
C MET A 64 1.69 4.35 3.56
N TYR A 65 2.71 3.84 2.90
CA TYR A 65 2.63 3.46 1.49
C TYR A 65 3.32 2.11 1.32
N ALA A 66 2.55 1.07 0.99
CA ALA A 66 3.03 -0.30 1.08
C ALA A 66 2.35 -1.24 0.10
N LYS A 67 3.01 -2.35 -0.19
CA LYS A 67 2.39 -3.55 -0.73
C LYS A 67 1.90 -4.41 0.43
N VAL A 68 0.65 -4.87 0.36
CA VAL A 68 0.05 -5.78 1.33
C VAL A 68 -0.18 -7.12 0.66
N ILE A 69 0.25 -8.18 1.30
CA ILE A 69 0.13 -9.56 0.81
C ILE A 69 -0.75 -10.34 1.78
N LEU A 70 -1.82 -10.92 1.24
CA LEU A 70 -2.69 -11.82 1.97
C LEU A 70 -2.70 -13.19 1.26
N LYS A 71 -2.20 -14.19 1.96
CA LYS A 71 -2.28 -15.59 1.47
C LYS A 71 -3.74 -16.07 1.48
N PRO A 72 -4.08 -17.14 0.75
CA PRO A 72 -5.45 -17.68 0.79
C PRO A 72 -5.96 -17.88 2.21
N GLY A 73 -7.14 -17.37 2.50
CA GLY A 73 -7.78 -17.42 3.82
C GLY A 73 -7.35 -16.33 4.80
N CYS A 74 -6.37 -15.51 4.45
CA CYS A 74 -5.93 -14.43 5.32
C CYS A 74 -6.71 -13.13 5.06
N SER A 75 -6.90 -12.34 6.12
CA SER A 75 -7.69 -11.12 6.04
C SER A 75 -7.27 -10.07 7.05
N LEU A 76 -7.51 -8.81 6.67
CA LEU A 76 -7.60 -7.66 7.58
C LEU A 76 -9.04 -7.55 8.05
N GLY A 77 -9.27 -7.60 9.36
CA GLY A 77 -10.61 -7.46 9.93
C GLY A 77 -11.19 -6.06 9.76
N TYR A 78 -12.47 -5.93 10.05
CA TYR A 78 -13.17 -4.66 9.93
C TYR A 78 -12.60 -3.64 10.92
N HIS A 79 -12.25 -2.47 10.41
CA HIS A 79 -11.72 -1.37 11.19
C HIS A 79 -12.15 -0.03 10.61
N ILE A 80 -12.21 0.98 11.48
CA ILE A 80 -12.60 2.34 11.11
C ILE A 80 -11.35 3.20 11.00
N HIS A 81 -11.27 3.99 9.94
CA HIS A 81 -10.26 5.03 9.80
C HIS A 81 -10.69 6.29 10.54
N ASP A 82 -9.85 6.78 11.42
CA ASP A 82 -10.08 8.00 12.21
C ASP A 82 -8.89 8.94 12.07
N GLY A 83 -9.11 10.09 11.45
CA GLY A 83 -8.07 11.09 11.20
C GLY A 83 -7.16 10.76 10.03
N ASN A 84 -7.46 9.70 9.30
CA ASN A 84 -6.76 9.31 8.07
C ASN A 84 -7.72 8.65 7.09
N SER A 85 -7.27 8.43 5.87
CA SER A 85 -8.01 7.69 4.85
C SER A 85 -7.10 6.70 4.15
N GLU A 86 -7.66 5.66 3.57
CA GLU A 86 -6.90 4.63 2.87
C GLU A 86 -7.43 4.42 1.46
N THR A 87 -6.50 4.37 0.51
CA THR A 87 -6.78 3.94 -0.86
C THR A 87 -6.07 2.63 -1.12
N ILE A 88 -6.81 1.63 -1.61
CA ILE A 88 -6.28 0.32 -1.96
C ILE A 88 -6.47 0.08 -3.45
N VAL A 89 -5.43 -0.44 -4.09
CA VAL A 89 -5.47 -0.94 -5.47
C VAL A 89 -5.19 -2.44 -5.42
N VAL A 90 -6.05 -3.24 -6.05
CA VAL A 90 -5.79 -4.68 -6.20
C VAL A 90 -4.81 -4.88 -7.35
N LEU A 91 -3.63 -5.42 -7.04
CA LEU A 91 -2.58 -5.69 -8.02
C LEU A 91 -2.70 -7.09 -8.62
N GLN A 92 -3.11 -8.06 -7.82
CA GLN A 92 -3.23 -9.46 -8.22
C GLN A 92 -4.27 -10.14 -7.35
N GLY A 93 -5.02 -11.06 -7.94
CA GLY A 93 -5.97 -11.89 -7.22
C GLY A 93 -7.37 -11.30 -7.17
N THR A 94 -8.20 -11.90 -6.34
CA THR A 94 -9.59 -11.52 -6.11
C THR A 94 -9.80 -11.31 -4.62
N ALA A 95 -10.35 -10.17 -4.24
CA ALA A 95 -10.56 -9.81 -2.85
C ALA A 95 -12.02 -9.85 -2.45
N GLU A 96 -12.28 -10.37 -1.27
CA GLU A 96 -13.51 -10.12 -0.53
C GLU A 96 -13.38 -8.81 0.21
N TYR A 97 -14.24 -7.84 -0.07
CA TYR A 97 -14.18 -6.51 0.50
C TYR A 97 -15.49 -6.16 1.20
N ASN A 98 -15.37 -5.52 2.35
CA ASN A 98 -16.50 -4.99 3.08
C ASN A 98 -16.36 -3.47 3.15
N ASP A 99 -17.30 -2.76 2.55
CA ASP A 99 -17.37 -1.31 2.53
C ASP A 99 -18.51 -0.85 3.45
N ASN A 100 -18.19 -0.42 4.65
CA ASN A 100 -19.19 0.03 5.63
C ASN A 100 -20.33 -0.98 5.88
N GLY A 101 -19.99 -2.27 5.90
CA GLY A 101 -20.97 -3.34 6.10
C GLY A 101 -21.53 -3.94 4.81
N GLN A 102 -21.21 -3.37 3.66
CA GLN A 102 -21.64 -3.89 2.35
C GLN A 102 -20.54 -4.75 1.73
N ALA A 103 -20.85 -6.02 1.49
CA ALA A 103 -19.92 -6.95 0.86
C ALA A 103 -19.82 -6.72 -0.65
N MET A 104 -18.60 -6.79 -1.17
CA MET A 104 -18.33 -6.76 -2.60
C MET A 104 -17.10 -7.60 -2.94
N THR A 105 -16.97 -7.95 -4.19
CA THR A 105 -15.79 -8.63 -4.73
C THR A 105 -14.98 -7.65 -5.57
N LEU A 106 -13.66 -7.60 -5.31
CA LEU A 106 -12.73 -6.78 -6.09
C LEU A 106 -11.83 -7.69 -6.93
N HIS A 107 -11.49 -7.22 -8.10
CA HIS A 107 -10.58 -7.89 -9.04
C HIS A 107 -9.33 -7.05 -9.30
N ALA A 108 -8.30 -7.65 -9.87
CA ALA A 108 -7.09 -6.92 -10.22
C ALA A 108 -7.40 -5.68 -11.07
N GLY A 109 -6.84 -4.54 -10.68
CA GLY A 109 -7.11 -3.23 -11.27
C GLY A 109 -8.19 -2.41 -10.56
N ASP A 110 -9.03 -3.03 -9.74
CA ASP A 110 -10.02 -2.32 -8.95
C ASP A 110 -9.37 -1.48 -7.85
N LYS A 111 -10.00 -0.35 -7.55
CA LYS A 111 -9.56 0.60 -6.52
C LYS A 111 -10.72 0.90 -5.59
N VAL A 112 -10.41 0.99 -4.31
CA VAL A 112 -11.35 1.40 -3.26
C VAL A 112 -10.74 2.48 -2.40
N HIS A 113 -11.59 3.32 -1.85
CA HIS A 113 -11.18 4.39 -0.94
C HIS A 113 -12.06 4.38 0.30
N CYS A 114 -11.42 4.32 1.46
CA CYS A 114 -12.08 4.41 2.76
C CYS A 114 -11.75 5.75 3.40
N PRO A 115 -12.68 6.72 3.40
CA PRO A 115 -12.46 8.03 4.03
C PRO A 115 -12.41 7.93 5.55
N SER A 116 -11.91 8.99 6.18
CA SER A 116 -11.96 9.12 7.64
C SER A 116 -13.41 9.06 8.15
N GLY A 117 -13.63 8.30 9.21
CA GLY A 117 -14.94 8.07 9.82
C GLY A 117 -15.67 6.84 9.27
N GLU A 118 -15.17 6.23 8.21
CA GLU A 118 -15.75 5.04 7.61
C GLU A 118 -14.89 3.79 7.89
N GLY A 119 -15.48 2.62 7.70
CA GLY A 119 -14.84 1.36 7.99
C GLY A 119 -14.82 0.39 6.81
N HIS A 120 -13.83 -0.51 6.83
CA HIS A 120 -13.71 -1.54 5.82
C HIS A 120 -12.99 -2.80 6.34
N ALA A 121 -13.08 -3.86 5.56
CA ALA A 121 -12.31 -5.08 5.72
C ALA A 121 -11.95 -5.63 4.35
N ILE A 122 -10.84 -6.37 4.27
CA ILE A 122 -10.41 -6.99 3.02
C ILE A 122 -9.78 -8.36 3.31
N GLY A 123 -10.06 -9.34 2.47
CA GLY A 123 -9.55 -10.69 2.62
C GLY A 123 -9.32 -11.40 1.30
N ASN A 124 -8.47 -12.41 1.37
CA ASN A 124 -8.28 -13.35 0.29
C ASN A 124 -9.13 -14.59 0.56
N PRO A 125 -10.04 -15.01 -0.35
CA PRO A 125 -10.85 -16.19 -0.15
C PRO A 125 -10.03 -17.43 0.24
N ALA A 126 -10.59 -18.30 1.07
CA ALA A 126 -9.90 -19.50 1.53
C ALA A 126 -9.55 -20.48 0.40
N ASP A 127 -10.36 -20.48 -0.65
CA ASP A 127 -10.19 -21.31 -1.86
C ASP A 127 -9.42 -20.60 -2.98
N ALA A 128 -8.82 -19.43 -2.71
CA ALA A 128 -8.05 -18.69 -3.69
C ALA A 128 -6.86 -19.52 -4.20
N ALA A 129 -6.59 -19.40 -5.51
CA ALA A 129 -5.47 -20.10 -6.14
C ALA A 129 -4.12 -19.39 -5.95
N GLU A 130 -4.14 -18.13 -5.53
CA GLU A 130 -2.94 -17.29 -5.43
C GLU A 130 -3.02 -16.28 -4.28
N ASP A 131 -1.90 -15.69 -3.94
CA ASP A 131 -1.85 -14.61 -2.99
C ASP A 131 -2.57 -13.37 -3.54
N LEU A 132 -3.29 -12.67 -2.66
CA LEU A 132 -3.86 -11.37 -2.95
C LEU A 132 -2.78 -10.31 -2.71
N LEU A 133 -2.45 -9.57 -3.76
CA LEU A 133 -1.49 -8.48 -3.69
C LEU A 133 -2.22 -7.14 -3.82
N LEU A 134 -2.00 -6.29 -2.84
CA LEU A 134 -2.61 -4.97 -2.76
C LEU A 134 -1.54 -3.89 -2.70
N GLN A 135 -1.85 -2.72 -3.23
CA GLN A 135 -1.09 -1.52 -2.95
C GLN A 135 -1.96 -0.63 -2.06
N ALA A 136 -1.44 -0.21 -0.93
CA ALA A 136 -2.16 0.57 0.06
C ALA A 136 -1.45 1.89 0.34
N LEU A 137 -2.23 2.97 0.31
CA LEU A 137 -1.78 4.31 0.67
C LEU A 137 -2.69 4.84 1.78
N VAL A 138 -2.11 5.13 2.94
CA VAL A 138 -2.80 5.77 4.06
C VAL A 138 -2.26 7.19 4.21
N ILE A 139 -3.15 8.17 4.14
CA ILE A 139 -2.82 9.58 4.29
C ILE A 139 -3.60 10.19 5.45
N LYS A 140 -2.99 11.16 6.12
CA LYS A 140 -3.68 11.95 7.14
C LYS A 140 -4.75 12.83 6.50
N LYS A 141 -5.80 13.02 7.26
CA LYS A 141 -6.89 13.92 6.87
C LYS A 141 -6.42 15.38 6.90
#